data_4c4c5a1181c003ed01bd274faebb2c4e
#
_entry.id   4c4c5a1181c003ed01bd274faebb2c4e
#
_cell.length_a   1.000
_cell.length_b   1.000
_cell.length_c   1.000
_cell.angle_alpha   90.00
_cell.angle_beta   90.00
_cell.angle_gamma   90.00
#
_symmetry.space_group_name_H-M   'P 1'
#
loop_
_entity.id
_entity.type
_entity.pdbx_description
1 polymer ?
#
loop_
_entity_poly.entity_id
_entity_poly.type
_entity_poly.pdbx_seq_one_letter_code
_entity_poly.pdbx_strand_id
1 'polypeptide(L)'
;MTETYTTSTATPLWRYWRGLSGWNFYFLVKFALLWAGYLNFHPLLNLVFMAFLLMPLPRMALHRLRHWVAIPIGFALFWHDTWLPGPQSIISQGGEVAGFSADYLLDLTLRFINWQMLGALFVMFIAWLFLSQWVRVTVFVVAIMIWLNAMTIVGPAFTLWPASTQSATVATTGATAAPTVATAGTTPVVGDMPAQTAPPTSENLNAWLNSFYESEAKRKTTFPSQLAADAQPFDLLVINICSMAWADIEASGLSSHPLWNHFDIVFRQFNSATAYSGPAAIRLLRASCGQTSHKNLYQTAGEQCYLFDNLTKLGFTQQLMMDHNGVFGGFLDEVRQNGGIQVPLMNQAGLPPVLQSFDGSPVYDDTAVLNRWMESEATKQGQRTATFYNLLPLHDGNHYPGVRQTADYKIRAQKLFDELDAFFTQLEKSGRKVMVVMVPEHGAALQGDKMQVSGLRDIPSPSITHVPTAIKFFGMKSPHQGAPIDITQPSSFLAVSELVARVLDGKIFNEDNVNWDQLTSGLPQTAPVSENANAVVIQYQNKPYVRLNGGDWVPYPQ
;
A
#
# COMPACT_ATOMS: atom_id res chain seq x y z
N MET A 1 78.19 28.69 35.19
CA MET A 1 76.90 28.02 35.34
C MET A 1 76.02 28.46 34.20
N THR A 2 75.93 27.67 33.16
CA THR A 2 75.07 27.93 31.99
C THR A 2 73.87 27.02 32.09
N GLU A 3 72.72 27.58 32.47
CA GLU A 3 71.44 26.88 32.46
C GLU A 3 70.99 26.65 31.04
N THR A 4 70.97 25.40 30.61
CA THR A 4 70.37 24.93 29.37
C THR A 4 68.87 24.83 29.55
N TYR A 5 68.11 25.79 29.04
CA TYR A 5 66.67 25.70 28.91
C TYR A 5 66.33 24.64 27.86
N THR A 6 65.93 23.46 28.30
CA THR A 6 65.29 22.48 27.41
C THR A 6 63.85 22.92 27.14
N THR A 7 63.62 23.57 26.01
CA THR A 7 62.25 23.80 25.51
C THR A 7 61.64 22.48 25.11
N SER A 8 60.75 21.97 25.93
CA SER A 8 59.87 20.88 25.59
C SER A 8 58.96 21.33 24.45
N THR A 9 59.29 21.01 23.20
CA THR A 9 58.43 21.21 22.06
C THR A 9 57.26 20.23 22.14
N ALA A 10 56.15 20.68 22.73
CA ALA A 10 54.90 19.95 22.66
C ALA A 10 54.58 19.65 21.18
N THR A 11 54.57 18.37 20.82
CA THR A 11 54.25 17.96 19.46
C THR A 11 52.82 18.45 19.11
N PRO A 12 52.67 19.26 18.06
CA PRO A 12 51.39 19.85 17.75
C PRO A 12 50.32 18.76 17.43
N LEU A 13 49.10 18.91 17.96
CA LEU A 13 48.01 17.92 17.90
C LEU A 13 47.69 17.45 16.47
N TRP A 14 47.89 18.28 15.45
CA TRP A 14 47.65 17.89 14.05
C TRP A 14 48.56 16.74 13.54
N ARG A 15 49.68 16.48 14.16
CA ARG A 15 50.53 15.31 13.81
C ARG A 15 49.86 13.98 14.08
N TYR A 16 48.84 13.97 14.96
CA TYR A 16 48.05 12.78 15.29
C TYR A 16 46.83 12.60 14.39
N TRP A 17 46.59 13.54 13.46
CA TRP A 17 45.46 13.49 12.54
C TRP A 17 45.71 12.54 11.37
N ARG A 18 44.96 11.44 11.31
CA ARG A 18 45.13 10.38 10.30
C ARG A 18 44.04 10.39 9.23
N GLY A 19 43.17 11.39 9.23
CA GLY A 19 42.00 11.43 8.33
C GLY A 19 40.99 10.32 8.65
N LEU A 20 40.06 10.11 7.72
CA LEU A 20 38.99 9.09 7.84
C LEU A 20 39.44 7.68 7.47
N SER A 21 40.57 7.51 6.76
CA SER A 21 41.07 6.19 6.30
C SER A 21 39.95 5.39 5.58
N GLY A 22 39.69 4.14 5.96
CA GLY A 22 38.64 3.28 5.39
C GLY A 22 37.21 3.84 5.55
N TRP A 23 36.98 4.71 6.54
CA TRP A 23 35.67 5.37 6.71
C TRP A 23 35.32 6.37 5.58
N ASN A 24 36.27 6.77 4.76
CA ASN A 24 35.97 7.50 3.52
C ASN A 24 35.01 6.70 2.63
N PHE A 25 35.25 5.40 2.47
CA PHE A 25 34.41 4.53 1.67
C PHE A 25 32.99 4.45 2.23
N TYR A 26 32.84 4.34 3.56
CA TYR A 26 31.52 4.36 4.23
C TYR A 26 30.73 5.63 3.88
N PHE A 27 31.33 6.82 3.96
CA PHE A 27 30.65 8.05 3.62
C PHE A 27 30.39 8.19 2.11
N LEU A 28 31.30 7.75 1.25
CA LEU A 28 31.09 7.74 -0.19
C LEU A 28 29.90 6.86 -0.58
N VAL A 29 29.76 5.67 0.03
CA VAL A 29 28.58 4.79 -0.15
C VAL A 29 27.31 5.53 0.26
N LYS A 30 27.30 6.17 1.44
CA LYS A 30 26.13 6.94 1.91
C LYS A 30 25.78 8.09 0.98
N PHE A 31 26.77 8.82 0.45
CA PHE A 31 26.53 9.91 -0.49
C PHE A 31 26.00 9.41 -1.85
N ALA A 32 26.48 8.26 -2.34
CA ALA A 32 25.98 7.65 -3.54
C ALA A 32 24.53 7.19 -3.37
N LEU A 33 24.21 6.54 -2.25
CA LEU A 33 22.85 6.11 -1.92
C LEU A 33 21.90 7.30 -1.69
N LEU A 34 22.38 8.38 -1.06
CA LEU A 34 21.62 9.62 -0.92
C LEU A 34 21.31 10.24 -2.29
N TRP A 35 22.30 10.32 -3.17
CA TRP A 35 22.11 10.86 -4.52
C TRP A 35 21.14 10.01 -5.34
N ALA A 36 21.16 8.71 -5.16
CA ALA A 36 20.22 7.77 -5.80
C ALA A 36 18.83 7.74 -5.14
N GLY A 37 18.61 8.44 -4.00
CA GLY A 37 17.33 8.51 -3.30
C GLY A 37 17.01 7.31 -2.40
N TYR A 38 18.01 6.48 -2.06
CA TYR A 38 17.85 5.31 -1.20
C TYR A 38 18.05 5.57 0.30
N LEU A 39 18.38 6.80 0.71
CA LEU A 39 18.61 7.13 2.11
C LEU A 39 17.81 8.35 2.58
N ASN A 40 17.25 8.25 3.78
CA ASN A 40 16.81 9.37 4.59
C ASN A 40 18.00 9.89 5.42
N PHE A 41 18.86 10.67 4.77
CA PHE A 41 20.14 11.06 5.35
C PHE A 41 19.98 12.16 6.41
N HIS A 42 20.57 11.93 7.61
CA HIS A 42 20.58 12.91 8.71
C HIS A 42 21.93 13.63 8.80
N PRO A 43 22.10 14.81 8.17
CA PRO A 43 23.40 15.46 8.00
C PRO A 43 24.10 15.75 9.33
N LEU A 44 23.38 16.23 10.35
CA LEU A 44 23.96 16.59 11.64
C LEU A 44 24.52 15.37 12.39
N LEU A 45 23.78 14.27 12.44
CA LEU A 45 24.24 13.04 13.11
C LEU A 45 25.47 12.45 12.42
N ASN A 46 25.48 12.49 11.08
CA ASN A 46 26.62 12.03 10.29
C ASN A 46 27.83 12.97 10.44
N LEU A 47 27.62 14.28 10.58
CA LEU A 47 28.68 15.24 10.89
C LEU A 47 29.31 14.99 12.27
N VAL A 48 28.47 14.74 13.29
CA VAL A 48 28.95 14.41 14.64
C VAL A 48 29.77 13.11 14.63
N PHE A 49 29.28 12.09 13.93
CA PHE A 49 30.02 10.83 13.77
C PHE A 49 31.34 11.03 13.03
N MET A 50 31.37 11.83 11.97
CA MET A 50 32.58 12.19 11.24
C MET A 50 33.57 12.95 12.14
N ALA A 51 33.12 13.92 12.94
CA ALA A 51 33.94 14.65 13.90
C ALA A 51 34.57 13.72 14.95
N PHE A 52 33.79 12.75 15.46
CA PHE A 52 34.29 11.69 16.35
C PHE A 52 35.42 10.88 15.69
N LEU A 53 35.26 10.50 14.41
CA LEU A 53 36.28 9.77 13.66
C LEU A 53 37.55 10.60 13.37
N LEU A 54 37.42 11.91 13.19
CA LEU A 54 38.51 12.83 12.89
C LEU A 54 39.28 13.31 14.13
N MET A 55 38.78 13.04 15.34
CA MET A 55 39.42 13.53 16.57
C MET A 55 40.85 13.04 16.69
N PRO A 56 41.85 13.94 16.88
CA PRO A 56 43.26 13.55 17.02
C PRO A 56 43.47 12.88 18.38
N LEU A 57 43.96 11.64 18.37
CA LEU A 57 44.27 10.85 19.57
C LEU A 57 45.76 10.53 19.66
N PRO A 58 46.43 10.87 20.77
CA PRO A 58 47.90 10.72 20.87
C PRO A 58 48.36 9.28 21.04
N ARG A 59 47.48 8.36 21.51
CA ARG A 59 47.82 6.95 21.79
C ARG A 59 47.24 6.00 20.76
N MET A 60 48.07 5.11 20.21
CA MET A 60 47.65 4.09 19.23
C MET A 60 46.54 3.18 19.74
N ALA A 61 46.54 2.84 21.04
CA ALA A 61 45.49 2.05 21.66
C ALA A 61 44.12 2.75 21.60
N LEU A 62 44.09 4.07 21.82
CA LEU A 62 42.86 4.88 21.73
C LEU A 62 42.32 4.95 20.28
N HIS A 63 43.24 4.98 19.27
CA HIS A 63 42.81 4.88 17.88
C HIS A 63 42.12 3.54 17.58
N ARG A 64 42.67 2.43 18.04
CA ARG A 64 42.06 1.11 17.86
C ARG A 64 40.70 1.04 18.58
N LEU A 65 40.66 1.48 19.83
CA LEU A 65 39.40 1.50 20.60
C LEU A 65 38.34 2.34 19.90
N ARG A 66 38.69 3.53 19.39
CA ARG A 66 37.76 4.38 18.63
C ARG A 66 37.19 3.64 17.42
N HIS A 67 38.00 2.89 16.64
CA HIS A 67 37.49 2.16 15.48
C HIS A 67 36.57 1.00 15.91
N TRP A 68 36.88 0.30 17.00
CA TRP A 68 35.99 -0.73 17.53
C TRP A 68 34.62 -0.15 17.97
N VAL A 69 34.63 1.00 18.61
CA VAL A 69 33.39 1.72 19.00
C VAL A 69 32.68 2.30 17.78
N ALA A 70 33.42 2.79 16.78
CA ALA A 70 32.86 3.37 15.57
C ALA A 70 32.12 2.35 14.69
N ILE A 71 32.52 1.06 14.70
CA ILE A 71 31.85 0.04 13.88
C ILE A 71 30.37 -0.11 14.26
N PRO A 72 29.99 -0.41 15.51
CA PRO A 72 28.57 -0.51 15.87
C PRO A 72 27.81 0.82 15.74
N ILE A 73 28.44 1.96 16.04
CA ILE A 73 27.82 3.28 15.85
C ILE A 73 27.58 3.55 14.36
N GLY A 74 28.56 3.27 13.51
CA GLY A 74 28.43 3.44 12.07
C GLY A 74 27.34 2.56 11.47
N PHE A 75 27.23 1.31 11.93
CA PHE A 75 26.16 0.41 11.53
C PHE A 75 24.79 0.93 11.99
N ALA A 76 24.66 1.33 13.26
CA ALA A 76 23.41 1.89 13.79
C ALA A 76 23.00 3.17 13.06
N LEU A 77 23.96 4.06 12.75
CA LEU A 77 23.71 5.29 12.00
C LEU A 77 23.38 5.01 10.53
N PHE A 78 23.98 3.97 9.92
CA PHE A 78 23.61 3.55 8.58
C PHE A 78 22.18 3.03 8.55
N TRP A 79 21.81 2.15 9.50
CA TRP A 79 20.45 1.64 9.67
C TRP A 79 19.44 2.76 9.87
N HIS A 80 19.75 3.72 10.75
CA HIS A 80 18.91 4.88 11.02
C HIS A 80 18.68 5.77 9.78
N ASP A 81 19.65 5.83 8.88
CA ASP A 81 19.55 6.59 7.64
C ASP A 81 18.89 5.79 6.49
N THR A 82 18.61 4.50 6.67
CA THR A 82 17.85 3.72 5.67
C THR A 82 16.34 3.86 5.89
N TRP A 83 15.57 3.48 4.89
CA TRP A 83 14.12 3.34 4.99
C TRP A 83 13.66 2.01 5.62
N LEU A 84 14.61 1.20 6.12
CA LEU A 84 14.29 -0.09 6.73
C LEU A 84 13.41 0.09 7.98
N PRO A 85 12.49 -0.86 8.24
CA PRO A 85 11.62 -0.83 9.42
C PRO A 85 12.43 -0.71 10.71
N GLY A 86 11.90 0.02 11.67
CA GLY A 86 12.52 0.13 12.98
C GLY A 86 12.57 -1.23 13.71
N PRO A 87 13.46 -1.41 14.71
CA PRO A 87 13.54 -2.66 15.46
C PRO A 87 12.22 -3.13 16.07
N GLN A 88 11.35 -2.19 16.43
CA GLN A 88 10.00 -2.49 16.96
C GLN A 88 9.09 -3.13 15.91
N SER A 89 9.16 -2.71 14.65
CA SER A 89 8.41 -3.31 13.55
C SER A 89 8.85 -4.75 13.31
N ILE A 90 10.16 -5.02 13.35
CA ILE A 90 10.70 -6.37 13.22
C ILE A 90 10.27 -7.27 14.38
N ILE A 91 10.27 -6.73 15.61
CA ILE A 91 9.86 -7.48 16.81
C ILE A 91 8.36 -7.78 16.79
N SER A 92 7.53 -6.82 16.38
CA SER A 92 6.07 -7.02 16.30
C SER A 92 5.67 -8.06 15.25
N GLN A 93 6.44 -8.18 14.17
CA GLN A 93 6.25 -9.19 13.12
C GLN A 93 6.95 -10.52 13.44
N GLY A 94 7.79 -10.57 14.47
CA GLY A 94 8.56 -11.76 14.85
C GLY A 94 7.70 -12.99 15.16
N GLY A 95 6.49 -12.80 15.66
CA GLY A 95 5.52 -13.88 15.87
C GLY A 95 5.01 -14.49 14.57
N GLU A 96 4.80 -13.69 13.55
CA GLU A 96 4.37 -14.13 12.22
C GLU A 96 5.52 -14.83 11.48
N VAL A 97 6.73 -14.25 11.56
CA VAL A 97 7.96 -14.81 10.97
C VAL A 97 8.30 -16.19 11.55
N ALA A 98 7.99 -16.43 12.82
CA ALA A 98 8.19 -17.74 13.45
C ALA A 98 7.31 -18.85 12.85
N GLY A 99 6.21 -18.51 12.20
CA GLY A 99 5.34 -19.44 11.47
C GLY A 99 5.82 -19.77 10.05
N PHE A 100 6.85 -19.08 9.53
CA PHE A 100 7.34 -19.29 8.17
C PHE A 100 8.21 -20.54 8.06
N SER A 101 8.12 -21.24 6.92
CA SER A 101 9.04 -22.34 6.63
C SER A 101 10.49 -21.83 6.45
N ALA A 102 11.47 -22.67 6.79
CA ALA A 102 12.89 -22.30 6.63
C ALA A 102 13.25 -21.99 5.17
N ASP A 103 12.64 -22.70 4.23
CA ASP A 103 12.84 -22.48 2.79
C ASP A 103 12.28 -21.10 2.35
N TYR A 104 11.13 -20.70 2.86
CA TYR A 104 10.56 -19.38 2.59
C TYR A 104 11.38 -18.24 3.21
N LEU A 105 11.89 -18.45 4.45
CA LEU A 105 12.79 -17.49 5.09
C LEU A 105 14.10 -17.30 4.30
N LEU A 106 14.62 -18.39 3.71
CA LEU A 106 15.79 -18.31 2.83
C LEU A 106 15.49 -17.54 1.55
N ASP A 107 14.36 -17.85 0.88
CA ASP A 107 13.93 -17.14 -0.32
C ASP A 107 13.73 -15.64 -0.03
N LEU A 108 13.06 -15.32 1.06
CA LEU A 108 12.85 -13.94 1.50
C LEU A 108 14.19 -13.23 1.75
N THR A 109 15.14 -13.89 2.44
CA THR A 109 16.48 -13.34 2.70
C THR A 109 17.24 -13.07 1.41
N LEU A 110 17.16 -13.98 0.43
CA LEU A 110 17.84 -13.83 -0.86
C LEU A 110 17.27 -12.67 -1.69
N ARG A 111 15.98 -12.31 -1.53
CA ARG A 111 15.36 -11.15 -2.19
C ARG A 111 15.94 -9.82 -1.70
N PHE A 112 16.43 -9.74 -0.45
CA PHE A 112 17.13 -8.54 0.04
C PHE A 112 18.51 -8.34 -0.62
N ILE A 113 19.04 -9.35 -1.32
CA ILE A 113 20.34 -9.27 -1.98
C ILE A 113 20.15 -8.72 -3.40
N ASN A 114 20.34 -7.42 -3.56
CA ASN A 114 20.36 -6.81 -4.89
C ASN A 114 21.77 -6.97 -5.52
N TRP A 115 21.90 -7.92 -6.43
CA TRP A 115 23.18 -8.23 -7.10
C TRP A 115 23.74 -7.04 -7.90
N GLN A 116 22.89 -6.19 -8.46
CA GLN A 116 23.32 -4.99 -9.19
C GLN A 116 23.91 -3.95 -8.23
N MET A 117 23.29 -3.75 -7.06
CA MET A 117 23.83 -2.87 -6.01
C MET A 117 25.15 -3.41 -5.44
N LEU A 118 25.27 -4.74 -5.24
CA LEU A 118 26.53 -5.38 -4.84
C LEU A 118 27.61 -5.18 -5.88
N GLY A 119 27.29 -5.33 -7.18
CA GLY A 119 28.22 -5.06 -8.28
C GLY A 119 28.65 -3.59 -8.31
N ALA A 120 27.72 -2.65 -8.19
CA ALA A 120 28.01 -1.23 -8.11
C ALA A 120 28.89 -0.87 -6.89
N LEU A 121 28.59 -1.45 -5.73
CA LEU A 121 29.38 -1.27 -4.51
C LEU A 121 30.81 -1.80 -4.70
N PHE A 122 30.97 -2.96 -5.35
CA PHE A 122 32.28 -3.54 -5.66
C PHE A 122 33.06 -2.63 -6.60
N VAL A 123 32.47 -2.16 -7.70
CA VAL A 123 33.10 -1.22 -8.63
C VAL A 123 33.51 0.06 -7.91
N MET A 124 32.63 0.62 -7.09
CA MET A 124 32.93 1.82 -6.30
C MET A 124 34.06 1.58 -5.29
N PHE A 125 34.14 0.38 -4.68
CA PHE A 125 35.22 0.00 -3.80
C PHE A 125 36.58 -0.05 -4.52
N ILE A 126 36.63 -0.66 -5.70
CA ILE A 126 37.85 -0.68 -6.52
C ILE A 126 38.25 0.72 -6.95
N ALA A 127 37.28 1.53 -7.43
CA ALA A 127 37.53 2.92 -7.81
C ALA A 127 38.10 3.74 -6.62
N TRP A 128 37.52 3.57 -5.42
CA TRP A 128 38.02 4.21 -4.21
C TRP A 128 39.45 3.79 -3.86
N LEU A 129 39.80 2.48 -3.98
CA LEU A 129 41.16 1.99 -3.74
C LEU A 129 42.17 2.69 -4.66
N PHE A 130 41.85 2.86 -5.95
CA PHE A 130 42.73 3.55 -6.89
C PHE A 130 42.79 5.06 -6.62
N LEU A 131 41.65 5.74 -6.48
CA LEU A 131 41.58 7.18 -6.25
C LEU A 131 42.23 7.60 -4.95
N SER A 132 42.13 6.80 -3.90
CA SER A 132 42.71 7.08 -2.57
C SER A 132 44.25 7.15 -2.57
N GLN A 133 44.90 6.59 -3.61
CA GLN A 133 46.35 6.67 -3.77
C GLN A 133 46.80 8.04 -4.33
N TRP A 134 45.93 8.72 -5.10
CA TRP A 134 46.30 9.94 -5.83
C TRP A 134 45.63 11.18 -5.24
N VAL A 135 44.47 11.01 -4.59
CA VAL A 135 43.65 12.13 -4.10
C VAL A 135 43.41 11.97 -2.59
N ARG A 136 43.44 13.09 -1.88
CA ARG A 136 43.06 13.15 -0.45
C ARG A 136 41.54 13.09 -0.29
N VAL A 137 40.96 11.89 -0.47
CA VAL A 137 39.51 11.63 -0.44
C VAL A 137 38.83 12.21 0.81
N THR A 138 39.51 12.20 1.98
CA THR A 138 38.98 12.79 3.23
C THR A 138 38.55 14.25 3.06
N VAL A 139 39.29 15.05 2.27
CA VAL A 139 38.95 16.47 2.07
C VAL A 139 37.62 16.62 1.35
N PHE A 140 37.40 15.84 0.30
CA PHE A 140 36.14 15.85 -0.45
C PHE A 140 34.96 15.35 0.40
N VAL A 141 35.16 14.28 1.17
CA VAL A 141 34.12 13.74 2.05
C VAL A 141 33.73 14.76 3.12
N VAL A 142 34.70 15.44 3.73
CA VAL A 142 34.44 16.52 4.71
C VAL A 142 33.73 17.70 4.04
N ALA A 143 34.18 18.14 2.86
CA ALA A 143 33.58 19.25 2.14
C ALA A 143 32.09 18.97 1.78
N ILE A 144 31.80 17.77 1.27
CA ILE A 144 30.43 17.35 0.97
C ILE A 144 29.57 17.32 2.25
N MET A 145 30.11 16.80 3.36
CA MET A 145 29.40 16.74 4.63
C MET A 145 29.06 18.14 5.17
N ILE A 146 30.03 19.07 5.13
CA ILE A 146 29.80 20.47 5.53
C ILE A 146 28.76 21.11 4.62
N TRP A 147 28.87 20.90 3.31
CA TRP A 147 27.90 21.41 2.33
C TRP A 147 26.49 20.90 2.59
N LEU A 148 26.30 19.59 2.81
CA LEU A 148 25.00 19.00 3.15
C LEU A 148 24.41 19.63 4.42
N ASN A 149 25.23 19.85 5.47
CA ASN A 149 24.76 20.50 6.69
C ASN A 149 24.44 21.97 6.48
N ALA A 150 25.22 22.69 5.67
CA ALA A 150 24.93 24.09 5.34
C ALA A 150 23.60 24.24 4.59
N MET A 151 23.29 23.31 3.67
CA MET A 151 22.02 23.31 2.92
C MET A 151 20.81 23.07 3.82
N THR A 152 20.93 22.31 4.90
CA THR A 152 19.83 22.13 5.86
C THR A 152 19.55 23.39 6.69
N ILE A 153 20.56 24.23 6.92
CA ILE A 153 20.42 25.49 7.68
C ILE A 153 19.92 26.65 6.81
N VAL A 154 20.42 26.73 5.56
CA VAL A 154 20.13 27.87 4.66
C VAL A 154 18.81 27.67 3.90
N GLY A 155 18.26 26.45 3.88
CA GLY A 155 17.02 26.12 3.15
C GLY A 155 17.20 26.13 1.62
N PRO A 156 16.13 25.86 0.84
CA PRO A 156 16.19 25.70 -0.62
C PRO A 156 16.47 26.99 -1.42
N ALA A 157 16.74 28.09 -0.74
CA ALA A 157 16.96 29.40 -1.40
C ALA A 157 18.32 29.51 -2.13
N PHE A 158 19.24 28.55 -1.97
CA PHE A 158 20.56 28.62 -2.60
C PHE A 158 20.70 27.52 -3.66
N THR A 159 20.22 27.76 -4.88
CA THR A 159 20.51 26.91 -6.03
C THR A 159 21.77 27.41 -6.73
N LEU A 160 22.87 26.66 -6.67
CA LEU A 160 24.12 26.92 -7.41
C LEU A 160 23.99 26.76 -8.94
N TRP A 161 22.84 26.32 -9.42
CA TRP A 161 22.52 26.16 -10.84
C TRP A 161 21.25 26.94 -11.15
N PRO A 162 21.26 27.88 -12.11
CA PRO A 162 20.03 28.56 -12.50
C PRO A 162 19.06 27.50 -13.10
N ALA A 163 17.95 27.25 -12.42
CA ALA A 163 16.86 26.51 -13.01
C ALA A 163 16.38 27.31 -14.24
N SER A 164 16.37 26.65 -15.40
CA SER A 164 15.79 27.22 -16.61
C SER A 164 14.32 27.52 -16.35
N THR A 165 14.00 28.78 -16.17
CA THR A 165 12.64 29.30 -16.07
C THR A 165 11.97 29.14 -17.43
N GLN A 166 11.26 28.03 -17.63
CA GLN A 166 10.17 28.00 -18.60
C GLN A 166 8.97 28.72 -17.98
N SER A 167 8.86 30.01 -18.29
CA SER A 167 7.67 30.83 -18.01
C SER A 167 6.49 30.25 -18.82
N ALA A 168 5.62 29.53 -18.19
CA ALA A 168 4.30 29.24 -18.74
C ALA A 168 3.45 30.51 -18.59
N THR A 169 3.29 31.23 -19.69
CA THR A 169 2.37 32.35 -19.80
C THR A 169 0.94 31.79 -19.79
N VAL A 170 0.25 31.93 -18.68
CA VAL A 170 -1.19 31.64 -18.60
C VAL A 170 -1.93 32.82 -19.22
N ALA A 171 -2.49 32.60 -20.39
CA ALA A 171 -3.43 33.53 -21.01
C ALA A 171 -4.78 33.47 -20.27
N THR A 172 -5.10 34.56 -19.58
CA THR A 172 -6.41 34.79 -18.95
C THR A 172 -7.40 35.17 -20.04
N THR A 173 -8.29 34.25 -20.42
CA THR A 173 -9.51 34.60 -21.16
C THR A 173 -10.68 34.53 -20.21
N GLY A 174 -11.25 35.70 -19.93
CA GLY A 174 -12.47 35.83 -19.14
C GLY A 174 -13.69 35.28 -19.90
N ALA A 175 -14.45 34.44 -19.23
CA ALA A 175 -15.79 34.07 -19.65
C ALA A 175 -16.78 34.44 -18.54
N THR A 176 -17.72 35.29 -18.92
CA THR A 176 -18.84 35.85 -18.15
C THR A 176 -19.83 34.73 -17.78
N ALA A 177 -20.13 34.58 -16.51
CA ALA A 177 -21.14 33.64 -16.01
C ALA A 177 -22.55 34.24 -16.13
N ALA A 178 -23.46 33.48 -16.72
CA ALA A 178 -24.90 33.73 -16.64
C ALA A 178 -25.53 32.92 -15.50
N PRO A 179 -26.52 33.41 -14.77
CA PRO A 179 -27.10 32.72 -13.62
C PRO A 179 -28.09 31.64 -14.05
N THR A 180 -27.85 30.40 -13.61
CA THR A 180 -28.82 29.31 -13.78
C THR A 180 -29.59 29.10 -12.47
N VAL A 181 -30.88 29.00 -12.61
CA VAL A 181 -31.88 28.84 -11.56
C VAL A 181 -31.71 27.48 -10.86
N ALA A 182 -31.70 27.51 -9.53
CA ALA A 182 -31.65 26.32 -8.68
C ALA A 182 -32.99 25.59 -8.66
N THR A 183 -33.00 24.34 -9.09
CA THR A 183 -34.05 23.37 -8.78
C THR A 183 -33.62 22.54 -7.59
N ALA A 184 -34.41 22.56 -6.52
CA ALA A 184 -34.13 21.82 -5.29
C ALA A 184 -34.33 20.32 -5.52
N GLY A 185 -33.20 19.60 -5.76
CA GLY A 185 -33.13 18.16 -5.63
C GLY A 185 -32.14 17.87 -4.48
N THR A 186 -32.52 16.98 -3.59
CA THR A 186 -31.68 16.50 -2.49
C THR A 186 -30.36 15.96 -3.05
N THR A 187 -29.32 16.78 -3.01
CA THR A 187 -27.95 16.39 -3.31
C THR A 187 -27.41 15.49 -2.19
N PRO A 188 -26.86 14.30 -2.50
CA PRO A 188 -26.05 13.57 -1.53
C PRO A 188 -24.88 14.47 -1.13
N VAL A 189 -24.61 14.55 0.16
CA VAL A 189 -23.48 15.33 0.69
C VAL A 189 -22.19 14.71 0.14
N VAL A 190 -21.68 15.26 -0.95
CA VAL A 190 -20.28 15.08 -1.36
C VAL A 190 -19.47 15.72 -0.24
N GLY A 191 -18.93 14.89 0.67
CA GLY A 191 -18.07 15.39 1.72
C GLY A 191 -16.86 16.07 1.09
N ASP A 192 -16.71 17.37 1.32
CA ASP A 192 -15.59 18.14 0.78
C ASP A 192 -14.28 17.51 1.28
N MET A 193 -13.45 17.05 0.35
CA MET A 193 -12.09 16.63 0.69
C MET A 193 -11.35 17.82 1.29
N PRO A 194 -10.56 17.63 2.36
CA PRO A 194 -9.82 18.73 2.96
C PRO A 194 -8.93 19.43 1.95
N ALA A 195 -8.98 20.77 1.92
CA ALA A 195 -8.21 21.58 0.98
C ALA A 195 -6.70 21.36 1.17
N GLN A 196 -5.96 21.26 0.07
CA GLN A 196 -4.51 21.03 0.03
C GLN A 196 -3.77 22.31 -0.42
N THR A 197 -4.00 23.42 0.26
CA THR A 197 -3.46 24.74 -0.12
C THR A 197 -2.20 25.13 0.63
N ALA A 198 -1.99 24.58 1.83
CA ALA A 198 -0.82 24.90 2.67
C ALA A 198 0.47 24.22 2.16
N PRO A 199 1.66 24.79 2.42
CA PRO A 199 2.93 24.10 2.13
C PRO A 199 3.02 22.74 2.83
N PRO A 200 3.66 21.73 2.21
CA PRO A 200 3.72 20.35 2.77
C PRO A 200 4.77 20.23 3.89
N THR A 201 4.57 20.98 4.99
CA THR A 201 5.36 20.83 6.22
C THR A 201 4.75 19.70 7.08
N SER A 202 5.54 19.10 7.98
CA SER A 202 5.05 18.05 8.89
C SER A 202 3.82 18.49 9.70
N GLU A 203 3.78 19.74 10.13
CA GLU A 203 2.64 20.32 10.87
C GLU A 203 1.38 20.38 9.99
N ASN A 204 1.49 20.94 8.77
CA ASN A 204 0.37 21.07 7.86
C ASN A 204 -0.16 19.72 7.37
N LEU A 205 0.73 18.76 7.10
CA LEU A 205 0.34 17.40 6.69
C LEU A 205 -0.34 16.65 7.84
N ASN A 206 0.09 16.83 9.09
CA ASN A 206 -0.60 16.30 10.25
C ASN A 206 -1.97 16.93 10.44
N ALA A 207 -2.08 18.25 10.31
CA ALA A 207 -3.36 18.96 10.41
C ALA A 207 -4.33 18.51 9.31
N TRP A 208 -3.84 18.34 8.08
CA TRP A 208 -4.63 17.84 6.96
C TRP A 208 -5.12 16.41 7.21
N LEU A 209 -4.26 15.51 7.67
CA LEU A 209 -4.62 14.12 7.98
C LEU A 209 -5.69 14.05 9.09
N ASN A 210 -5.56 14.86 10.13
CA ASN A 210 -6.58 14.94 11.19
C ASN A 210 -7.92 15.43 10.63
N SER A 211 -7.91 16.49 9.81
CA SER A 211 -9.11 17.00 9.13
C SER A 211 -9.74 15.95 8.21
N PHE A 212 -8.93 15.13 7.52
CA PHE A 212 -9.42 14.00 6.74
C PHE A 212 -10.21 13.03 7.62
N TYR A 213 -9.65 12.55 8.74
CA TYR A 213 -10.37 11.61 9.61
C TYR A 213 -11.60 12.22 10.27
N GLU A 214 -11.58 13.51 10.62
CA GLU A 214 -12.74 14.23 11.14
C GLU A 214 -13.87 14.32 10.10
N SER A 215 -13.54 14.50 8.84
CA SER A 215 -14.52 14.50 7.76
C SER A 215 -15.05 13.09 7.49
N GLU A 216 -14.17 12.10 7.40
CA GLU A 216 -14.56 10.70 7.18
C GLU A 216 -15.45 10.15 8.30
N ALA A 217 -15.23 10.52 9.55
CA ALA A 217 -16.05 10.10 10.68
C ALA A 217 -17.54 10.50 10.57
N LYS A 218 -17.86 11.51 9.76
CA LYS A 218 -19.21 12.00 9.52
C LYS A 218 -19.91 11.31 8.34
N ARG A 219 -19.15 10.59 7.50
CA ARG A 219 -19.62 10.01 6.25
C ARG A 219 -20.17 8.61 6.48
N LYS A 220 -21.30 8.33 5.86
CA LYS A 220 -21.93 7.01 5.87
C LYS A 220 -22.86 6.84 4.69
N THR A 221 -23.00 5.61 4.21
CA THR A 221 -24.07 5.21 3.30
C THR A 221 -25.40 5.15 4.07
N THR A 222 -26.46 5.63 3.47
CA THR A 222 -27.80 5.57 4.04
C THR A 222 -28.56 4.39 3.44
N PHE A 223 -28.86 3.39 4.26
CA PHE A 223 -29.69 2.26 3.87
C PHE A 223 -31.15 2.52 4.25
N PRO A 224 -32.14 2.05 3.45
CA PRO A 224 -33.53 2.13 3.82
C PRO A 224 -33.82 1.23 5.03
N SER A 225 -34.84 1.55 5.81
CA SER A 225 -35.27 0.71 6.94
C SER A 225 -35.91 -0.62 6.49
N GLN A 226 -36.46 -0.64 5.29
CA GLN A 226 -37.04 -1.83 4.64
C GLN A 226 -37.00 -1.65 3.12
N LEU A 227 -36.97 -2.75 2.40
CA LEU A 227 -37.09 -2.72 0.95
C LEU A 227 -38.55 -2.46 0.53
N ALA A 228 -38.74 -1.86 -0.65
CA ALA A 228 -40.06 -1.68 -1.24
C ALA A 228 -40.72 -3.06 -1.49
N ALA A 229 -42.05 -3.12 -1.44
CA ALA A 229 -42.79 -4.36 -1.63
C ALA A 229 -42.60 -5.01 -3.02
N ASP A 230 -42.21 -4.22 -4.00
CA ASP A 230 -41.91 -4.62 -5.38
C ASP A 230 -40.40 -4.88 -5.63
N ALA A 231 -39.59 -4.82 -4.57
CA ALA A 231 -38.16 -5.07 -4.67
C ALA A 231 -37.87 -6.49 -5.15
N GLN A 232 -36.96 -6.60 -6.12
CA GLN A 232 -36.59 -7.87 -6.74
C GLN A 232 -35.45 -8.55 -6.00
N PRO A 233 -35.52 -9.88 -5.81
CA PRO A 233 -34.40 -10.61 -5.21
C PRO A 233 -33.20 -10.69 -6.18
N PHE A 234 -32.01 -10.57 -5.63
CA PHE A 234 -30.74 -10.80 -6.33
C PHE A 234 -29.67 -11.23 -5.32
N ASP A 235 -28.56 -11.76 -5.84
CA ASP A 235 -27.41 -12.15 -5.03
C ASP A 235 -26.32 -11.09 -5.12
N LEU A 236 -25.70 -10.76 -3.99
CA LEU A 236 -24.48 -9.97 -3.94
C LEU A 236 -23.29 -10.91 -3.69
N LEU A 237 -22.32 -10.93 -4.60
CA LEU A 237 -21.07 -11.65 -4.44
C LEU A 237 -19.90 -10.64 -4.40
N VAL A 238 -19.29 -10.49 -3.23
CA VAL A 238 -18.11 -9.66 -3.02
C VAL A 238 -16.88 -10.56 -3.09
N ILE A 239 -16.08 -10.40 -4.14
CA ILE A 239 -14.83 -11.14 -4.38
C ILE A 239 -13.67 -10.27 -3.90
N ASN A 240 -13.04 -10.69 -2.79
CA ASN A 240 -11.96 -9.96 -2.13
C ASN A 240 -10.64 -10.69 -2.38
N ILE A 241 -9.80 -10.14 -3.26
CA ILE A 241 -8.60 -10.80 -3.80
C ILE A 241 -7.35 -10.31 -3.06
N CYS A 242 -6.61 -11.21 -2.44
CA CYS A 242 -5.33 -10.88 -1.84
C CYS A 242 -4.26 -10.63 -2.90
N SER A 243 -3.40 -9.64 -2.67
CA SER A 243 -2.18 -9.35 -3.43
C SER A 243 -2.39 -9.03 -4.93
N MET A 244 -3.30 -8.10 -5.27
CA MET A 244 -3.55 -7.64 -6.62
C MET A 244 -3.73 -6.11 -6.67
N ALA A 245 -2.76 -5.36 -7.19
CA ALA A 245 -2.85 -3.93 -7.51
C ALA A 245 -2.72 -3.69 -9.01
N TRP A 246 -3.05 -2.49 -9.50
CA TRP A 246 -2.83 -2.13 -10.90
C TRP A 246 -1.38 -2.32 -11.34
N ALA A 247 -0.41 -1.98 -10.46
CA ALA A 247 1.02 -2.16 -10.75
C ALA A 247 1.39 -3.64 -10.96
N ASP A 248 0.77 -4.57 -10.20
CA ASP A 248 1.03 -6.01 -10.34
C ASP A 248 0.43 -6.57 -11.63
N ILE A 249 -0.77 -6.09 -12.02
CA ILE A 249 -1.43 -6.46 -13.27
C ILE A 249 -0.61 -6.00 -14.46
N GLU A 250 -0.11 -4.77 -14.43
CA GLU A 250 0.76 -4.22 -15.47
C GLU A 250 2.07 -5.01 -15.57
N ALA A 251 2.74 -5.26 -14.43
CA ALA A 251 3.97 -6.05 -14.38
C ALA A 251 3.79 -7.49 -14.90
N SER A 252 2.59 -8.05 -14.72
CA SER A 252 2.23 -9.39 -15.19
C SER A 252 1.76 -9.42 -16.64
N GLY A 253 1.52 -8.26 -17.27
CA GLY A 253 1.01 -8.15 -18.65
C GLY A 253 -0.46 -8.52 -18.80
N LEU A 254 -1.26 -8.40 -17.72
CA LEU A 254 -2.68 -8.80 -17.68
C LEU A 254 -3.65 -7.62 -17.86
N SER A 255 -3.15 -6.42 -18.17
CA SER A 255 -3.99 -5.22 -18.37
C SER A 255 -5.00 -5.34 -19.52
N SER A 256 -4.76 -6.22 -20.50
CA SER A 256 -5.63 -6.48 -21.63
C SER A 256 -6.32 -7.86 -21.57
N HIS A 257 -6.34 -8.51 -20.40
CA HIS A 257 -6.99 -9.81 -20.25
C HIS A 257 -8.51 -9.71 -20.52
N PRO A 258 -9.16 -10.71 -21.18
CA PRO A 258 -10.59 -10.71 -21.49
C PRO A 258 -11.52 -10.48 -20.30
N LEU A 259 -11.12 -10.90 -19.10
CA LEU A 259 -11.87 -10.66 -17.85
C LEU A 259 -12.33 -9.21 -17.70
N TRP A 260 -11.51 -8.23 -18.11
CA TRP A 260 -11.86 -6.81 -17.99
C TRP A 260 -13.06 -6.40 -18.84
N ASN A 261 -13.35 -7.13 -19.93
CA ASN A 261 -14.48 -6.86 -20.83
C ASN A 261 -15.83 -7.25 -20.23
N HIS A 262 -15.85 -8.08 -19.18
CA HIS A 262 -17.11 -8.43 -18.52
C HIS A 262 -17.66 -7.30 -17.66
N PHE A 263 -16.82 -6.46 -17.07
CA PHE A 263 -17.27 -5.47 -16.09
C PHE A 263 -18.09 -4.35 -16.70
N ASP A 264 -19.09 -3.89 -15.94
CA ASP A 264 -19.94 -2.75 -16.30
C ASP A 264 -19.34 -1.45 -15.79
N ILE A 265 -18.68 -1.48 -14.60
CA ILE A 265 -18.06 -0.32 -13.94
C ILE A 265 -16.67 -0.70 -13.45
N VAL A 266 -15.68 0.18 -13.69
CA VAL A 266 -14.30 0.02 -13.19
C VAL A 266 -13.85 1.29 -12.48
N PHE A 267 -13.38 1.17 -11.24
CA PHE A 267 -12.78 2.26 -10.50
C PHE A 267 -11.29 2.35 -10.86
N ARG A 268 -10.90 3.44 -11.53
CA ARG A 268 -9.52 3.66 -11.97
C ARG A 268 -8.61 4.21 -10.88
N GLN A 269 -9.18 4.79 -9.81
CA GLN A 269 -8.42 5.37 -8.69
C GLN A 269 -9.00 4.91 -7.36
N PHE A 270 -9.10 3.60 -7.16
CA PHE A 270 -9.58 3.03 -5.90
C PHE A 270 -8.40 2.78 -4.95
N ASN A 271 -8.50 3.32 -3.74
CA ASN A 271 -7.53 3.13 -2.67
C ASN A 271 -8.04 2.11 -1.64
N SER A 272 -7.33 1.00 -1.48
CA SER A 272 -7.63 -0.01 -0.45
C SER A 272 -7.20 0.40 0.96
N ALA A 273 -6.49 1.51 1.08
CA ALA A 273 -6.12 2.18 2.32
C ALA A 273 -5.18 1.41 3.26
N THR A 274 -4.65 0.27 2.86
CA THR A 274 -3.71 -0.56 3.64
C THR A 274 -2.97 -1.54 2.75
N ALA A 275 -1.90 -2.15 3.26
CA ALA A 275 -1.11 -3.14 2.53
C ALA A 275 -1.17 -4.56 3.16
N TYR A 276 -2.13 -4.80 4.06
CA TYR A 276 -2.32 -6.09 4.74
C TYR A 276 -3.76 -6.55 4.68
N SER A 277 -3.96 -7.88 4.61
CA SER A 277 -5.27 -8.52 4.38
C SER A 277 -6.28 -8.25 5.48
N GLY A 278 -5.91 -8.43 6.75
CA GLY A 278 -6.82 -8.19 7.88
C GLY A 278 -7.41 -6.78 7.86
N PRO A 279 -6.60 -5.70 7.90
CA PRO A 279 -7.11 -4.34 7.81
C PRO A 279 -7.91 -4.04 6.53
N ALA A 280 -7.57 -4.65 5.39
CA ALA A 280 -8.28 -4.46 4.13
C ALA A 280 -9.68 -5.10 4.19
N ALA A 281 -9.77 -6.34 4.67
CA ALA A 281 -11.05 -7.02 4.86
C ALA A 281 -11.95 -6.29 5.85
N ILE A 282 -11.42 -5.84 6.99
CA ILE A 282 -12.20 -5.06 7.97
C ILE A 282 -12.75 -3.77 7.34
N ARG A 283 -11.94 -3.04 6.55
CA ARG A 283 -12.37 -1.82 5.86
C ARG A 283 -13.48 -2.09 4.85
N LEU A 284 -13.37 -3.16 4.08
CA LEU A 284 -14.40 -3.59 3.13
C LEU A 284 -15.69 -4.00 3.84
N LEU A 285 -15.60 -4.76 4.90
CA LEU A 285 -16.76 -5.20 5.68
C LEU A 285 -17.44 -4.05 6.45
N ARG A 286 -16.69 -2.98 6.74
CA ARG A 286 -17.18 -1.72 7.33
C ARG A 286 -17.36 -0.61 6.29
N ALA A 287 -17.55 -0.96 5.03
CA ALA A 287 -17.61 -0.02 3.90
C ALA A 287 -18.75 1.01 3.99
N SER A 288 -19.73 0.80 4.86
CA SER A 288 -20.88 1.70 5.01
C SER A 288 -20.59 2.97 5.81
N CYS A 289 -19.38 3.12 6.36
CA CYS A 289 -18.89 4.35 6.98
C CYS A 289 -17.61 4.83 6.28
N GLY A 290 -17.28 6.10 6.48
CA GLY A 290 -16.03 6.68 5.99
C GLY A 290 -14.80 6.03 6.61
N GLN A 291 -13.66 6.26 6.01
CA GLN A 291 -12.40 5.62 6.36
C GLN A 291 -11.91 6.03 7.76
N THR A 292 -11.69 5.06 8.63
CA THR A 292 -11.07 5.28 9.94
C THR A 292 -9.56 5.06 9.91
N SER A 293 -8.83 5.61 10.90
CA SER A 293 -7.40 5.36 11.06
C SER A 293 -7.10 3.89 11.36
N HIS A 294 -5.89 3.43 11.06
CA HIS A 294 -5.48 2.05 11.35
C HIS A 294 -5.66 1.71 12.84
N LYS A 295 -5.26 2.62 13.74
CA LYS A 295 -5.40 2.42 15.19
C LYS A 295 -6.86 2.21 15.62
N ASN A 296 -7.80 2.95 15.04
CA ASN A 296 -9.21 2.87 15.41
C ASN A 296 -9.95 1.73 14.68
N LEU A 297 -9.33 1.13 13.67
CA LEU A 297 -9.94 0.07 12.88
C LEU A 297 -10.27 -1.17 13.73
N TYR A 298 -9.48 -1.47 14.73
CA TYR A 298 -9.68 -2.62 15.63
C TYR A 298 -10.59 -2.35 16.83
N GLN A 299 -11.13 -1.13 16.92
CA GLN A 299 -12.18 -0.81 17.89
C GLN A 299 -13.56 -1.16 17.31
N THR A 300 -14.53 -1.37 18.20
CA THR A 300 -15.92 -1.60 17.80
C THR A 300 -16.45 -0.39 17.01
N ALA A 301 -16.96 -0.63 15.81
CA ALA A 301 -17.63 0.40 15.01
C ALA A 301 -19.12 0.48 15.35
N GLY A 302 -19.76 1.58 14.96
CA GLY A 302 -21.22 1.68 15.04
C GLY A 302 -21.89 0.63 14.11
N GLU A 303 -23.03 0.08 14.53
CA GLU A 303 -23.75 -0.97 13.76
C GLU A 303 -23.98 -0.60 12.31
N GLN A 304 -24.27 0.69 12.01
CA GLN A 304 -24.51 1.17 10.66
C GLN A 304 -23.28 1.06 9.73
N CYS A 305 -22.09 0.83 10.26
CA CYS A 305 -20.87 0.72 9.47
C CYS A 305 -20.69 -0.65 8.79
N TYR A 306 -21.30 -1.70 9.35
CA TYR A 306 -21.18 -3.07 8.87
C TYR A 306 -22.06 -3.31 7.65
N LEU A 307 -21.46 -3.43 6.47
CA LEU A 307 -22.18 -3.59 5.20
C LEU A 307 -23.09 -4.81 5.21
N PHE A 308 -22.57 -5.97 5.63
CA PHE A 308 -23.33 -7.22 5.62
C PHE A 308 -24.46 -7.23 6.65
N ASP A 309 -24.30 -6.60 7.80
CA ASP A 309 -25.37 -6.45 8.79
C ASP A 309 -26.50 -5.56 8.28
N ASN A 310 -26.15 -4.46 7.57
CA ASN A 310 -27.16 -3.62 6.92
C ASN A 310 -27.94 -4.40 5.88
N LEU A 311 -27.27 -5.25 5.09
CA LEU A 311 -27.94 -6.12 4.11
C LEU A 311 -28.82 -7.18 4.78
N THR A 312 -28.38 -7.75 5.91
CA THR A 312 -29.18 -8.72 6.69
C THR A 312 -30.47 -8.10 7.21
N LYS A 313 -30.42 -6.86 7.72
CA LYS A 313 -31.62 -6.10 8.14
C LYS A 313 -32.60 -5.90 6.99
N LEU A 314 -32.14 -5.96 5.74
CA LEU A 314 -32.94 -5.84 4.51
C LEU A 314 -33.33 -7.21 3.89
N GLY A 315 -33.10 -8.30 4.61
CA GLY A 315 -33.52 -9.65 4.22
C GLY A 315 -32.52 -10.41 3.34
N PHE A 316 -31.25 -9.97 3.27
CA PHE A 316 -30.19 -10.78 2.66
C PHE A 316 -29.67 -11.82 3.66
N THR A 317 -29.47 -13.05 3.19
CA THR A 317 -28.79 -14.10 3.95
C THR A 317 -27.28 -13.97 3.76
N GLN A 318 -26.55 -13.79 4.85
CA GLN A 318 -25.08 -13.73 4.80
C GLN A 318 -24.47 -15.09 4.48
N GLN A 319 -23.34 -15.06 3.76
CA GLN A 319 -22.51 -16.22 3.50
C GLN A 319 -21.04 -15.83 3.56
N LEU A 320 -20.19 -16.73 4.03
CA LEU A 320 -18.76 -16.60 4.12
C LEU A 320 -18.07 -17.72 3.35
N MET A 321 -17.26 -17.35 2.36
CA MET A 321 -16.45 -18.24 1.55
C MET A 321 -14.98 -17.84 1.60
N MET A 322 -14.10 -18.83 1.56
CA MET A 322 -12.66 -18.67 1.38
C MET A 322 -12.13 -19.86 0.58
N ASP A 323 -11.08 -19.66 -0.20
CA ASP A 323 -10.28 -20.72 -0.81
C ASP A 323 -9.20 -21.28 0.14
N HIS A 324 -9.13 -20.74 1.36
CA HIS A 324 -8.20 -21.09 2.43
C HIS A 324 -8.95 -21.23 3.77
N ASN A 325 -8.24 -21.68 4.82
CA ASN A 325 -8.88 -21.91 6.13
C ASN A 325 -9.03 -20.65 7.00
N GLY A 326 -8.40 -19.52 6.63
CA GLY A 326 -8.42 -18.26 7.38
C GLY A 326 -7.70 -18.28 8.73
N VAL A 327 -6.91 -19.31 9.02
CA VAL A 327 -6.24 -19.46 10.33
C VAL A 327 -5.03 -18.57 10.47
N PHE A 328 -4.25 -18.40 9.38
CA PHE A 328 -3.04 -17.58 9.43
C PHE A 328 -3.35 -16.13 9.82
N GLY A 329 -2.53 -15.58 10.75
CA GLY A 329 -2.70 -14.23 11.29
C GLY A 329 -4.03 -13.99 12.01
N GLY A 330 -4.84 -15.03 12.25
CA GLY A 330 -6.18 -14.89 12.83
C GLY A 330 -7.20 -14.25 11.88
N PHE A 331 -6.98 -14.33 10.55
CA PHE A 331 -7.80 -13.63 9.56
C PHE A 331 -9.30 -13.91 9.68
N LEU A 332 -9.69 -15.17 9.86
CA LEU A 332 -11.11 -15.54 10.05
C LEU A 332 -11.70 -14.91 11.31
N ASP A 333 -10.91 -14.80 12.38
CA ASP A 333 -11.35 -14.15 13.62
C ASP A 333 -11.50 -12.64 13.42
N GLU A 334 -10.62 -12.00 12.66
CA GLU A 334 -10.75 -10.58 12.30
C GLU A 334 -12.01 -10.32 11.45
N VAL A 335 -12.30 -11.16 10.46
CA VAL A 335 -13.53 -11.10 9.65
C VAL A 335 -14.77 -11.20 10.55
N ARG A 336 -14.74 -12.05 11.56
CA ARG A 336 -15.85 -12.24 12.51
C ARG A 336 -15.95 -11.09 13.51
N GLN A 337 -14.87 -10.84 14.26
CA GLN A 337 -14.89 -9.90 15.40
C GLN A 337 -14.93 -8.45 14.95
N ASN A 338 -14.12 -8.11 13.93
CA ASN A 338 -13.98 -6.75 13.44
C ASN A 338 -14.81 -6.48 12.18
N GLY A 339 -15.01 -7.49 11.35
CA GLY A 339 -15.80 -7.38 10.11
C GLY A 339 -17.30 -7.61 10.27
N GLY A 340 -17.74 -8.25 11.37
CA GLY A 340 -19.16 -8.48 11.69
C GLY A 340 -19.78 -9.75 11.09
N ILE A 341 -19.06 -10.52 10.27
CA ILE A 341 -19.62 -11.75 9.64
C ILE A 341 -19.52 -12.92 10.61
N GLN A 342 -20.65 -13.31 11.23
CA GLN A 342 -20.70 -14.37 12.23
C GLN A 342 -21.11 -15.75 11.67
N VAL A 343 -21.51 -15.81 10.39
CA VAL A 343 -21.94 -17.08 9.77
C VAL A 343 -20.77 -18.07 9.63
N PRO A 344 -21.05 -19.38 9.62
CA PRO A 344 -20.02 -20.38 9.38
C PRO A 344 -19.32 -20.20 8.03
N LEU A 345 -18.01 -20.49 7.98
CA LEU A 345 -17.30 -20.66 6.72
C LEU A 345 -17.94 -21.79 5.91
N MET A 346 -18.14 -21.57 4.61
CA MET A 346 -18.65 -22.61 3.69
C MET A 346 -17.78 -23.88 3.79
N ASN A 347 -18.42 -25.04 3.81
CA ASN A 347 -17.72 -26.30 3.94
C ASN A 347 -16.72 -26.53 2.81
N GLN A 348 -15.46 -26.72 3.15
CA GLN A 348 -14.34 -26.93 2.23
C GLN A 348 -14.01 -28.41 1.99
N ALA A 349 -14.71 -29.34 2.64
CA ALA A 349 -14.47 -30.78 2.49
C ALA A 349 -14.62 -31.23 1.03
N GLY A 350 -13.60 -31.92 0.52
CA GLY A 350 -13.55 -32.42 -0.85
C GLY A 350 -13.19 -31.40 -1.91
N LEU A 351 -12.85 -30.15 -1.55
CA LEU A 351 -12.25 -29.18 -2.48
C LEU A 351 -10.81 -29.61 -2.80
N PRO A 352 -10.38 -29.54 -4.07
CA PRO A 352 -9.01 -29.88 -4.45
C PRO A 352 -8.04 -28.77 -4.04
N PRO A 353 -6.97 -29.06 -3.26
CA PRO A 353 -5.91 -28.10 -3.02
C PRO A 353 -5.03 -27.96 -4.26
N VAL A 354 -4.85 -26.74 -4.77
CA VAL A 354 -4.01 -26.44 -5.95
C VAL A 354 -2.72 -25.74 -5.60
N LEU A 355 -2.68 -25.06 -4.45
CA LEU A 355 -1.48 -24.44 -3.89
C LEU A 355 -1.39 -24.78 -2.39
N GLN A 356 -0.20 -24.58 -1.85
CA GLN A 356 0.06 -24.50 -0.41
C GLN A 356 0.53 -23.09 -0.09
N SER A 357 -0.02 -22.51 0.95
CA SER A 357 0.44 -21.23 1.48
C SER A 357 1.81 -21.38 2.14
N PHE A 358 2.49 -20.26 2.39
CA PHE A 358 3.81 -20.20 3.05
C PHE A 358 3.83 -20.83 4.46
N ASP A 359 2.68 -20.97 5.12
CA ASP A 359 2.50 -21.69 6.39
C ASP A 359 2.17 -23.19 6.22
N GLY A 360 2.11 -23.67 4.96
CA GLY A 360 1.78 -25.05 4.61
C GLY A 360 0.29 -25.37 4.55
N SER A 361 -0.60 -24.42 4.84
CA SER A 361 -2.04 -24.64 4.73
C SER A 361 -2.48 -24.73 3.26
N PRO A 362 -3.54 -25.50 2.95
CA PRO A 362 -4.02 -25.65 1.58
C PRO A 362 -4.69 -24.37 1.08
N VAL A 363 -4.44 -24.04 -0.20
CA VAL A 363 -5.24 -23.09 -0.98
C VAL A 363 -5.99 -23.90 -2.04
N TYR A 364 -7.31 -23.83 -2.00
CA TYR A 364 -8.20 -24.63 -2.82
C TYR A 364 -8.42 -23.98 -4.20
N ASP A 365 -8.86 -24.80 -5.16
CA ASP A 365 -9.17 -24.37 -6.52
C ASP A 365 -10.38 -23.42 -6.53
N ASP A 366 -10.17 -22.20 -7.04
CA ASP A 366 -11.21 -21.17 -7.08
C ASP A 366 -12.40 -21.57 -7.95
N THR A 367 -12.16 -22.29 -9.04
CA THR A 367 -13.23 -22.85 -9.87
C THR A 367 -14.11 -23.81 -9.06
N ALA A 368 -13.51 -24.67 -8.26
CA ALA A 368 -14.27 -25.61 -7.41
C ALA A 368 -15.04 -24.90 -6.30
N VAL A 369 -14.46 -23.87 -5.67
CA VAL A 369 -15.13 -23.04 -4.67
C VAL A 369 -16.33 -22.31 -5.26
N LEU A 370 -16.15 -21.65 -6.41
CA LEU A 370 -17.21 -20.89 -7.08
C LEU A 370 -18.33 -21.81 -7.64
N ASN A 371 -18.00 -23.00 -8.14
CA ASN A 371 -18.99 -23.99 -8.54
C ASN A 371 -19.84 -24.45 -7.35
N ARG A 372 -19.21 -24.70 -6.20
CA ARG A 372 -19.93 -25.06 -4.96
C ARG A 372 -20.87 -23.94 -4.50
N TRP A 373 -20.46 -22.69 -4.63
CA TRP A 373 -21.34 -21.55 -4.39
C TRP A 373 -22.52 -21.55 -5.36
N MET A 374 -22.29 -21.72 -6.67
CA MET A 374 -23.35 -21.79 -7.68
C MET A 374 -24.37 -22.89 -7.37
N GLU A 375 -23.90 -24.08 -6.99
CA GLU A 375 -24.78 -25.22 -6.59
C GLU A 375 -25.59 -24.89 -5.33
N SER A 376 -24.97 -24.29 -4.31
CA SER A 376 -25.64 -23.84 -3.10
C SER A 376 -26.70 -22.80 -3.41
N GLU A 377 -26.41 -21.83 -4.27
CA GLU A 377 -27.35 -20.78 -4.63
C GLU A 377 -28.50 -21.26 -5.52
N ALA A 378 -28.31 -22.32 -6.32
CA ALA A 378 -29.37 -22.92 -7.14
C ALA A 378 -30.56 -23.38 -6.30
N THR A 379 -30.35 -23.74 -5.03
CA THR A 379 -31.40 -24.13 -4.10
C THR A 379 -32.11 -22.96 -3.43
N LYS A 380 -31.64 -21.74 -3.60
CA LYS A 380 -32.13 -20.51 -2.94
C LYS A 380 -32.79 -19.54 -3.91
N GLN A 381 -33.35 -20.05 -5.01
CA GLN A 381 -34.02 -19.20 -6.00
C GLN A 381 -35.13 -18.35 -5.35
N GLY A 382 -35.11 -17.04 -5.66
CA GLY A 382 -36.06 -16.10 -5.09
C GLY A 382 -35.68 -15.55 -3.71
N GLN A 383 -34.57 -15.99 -3.13
CA GLN A 383 -33.99 -15.41 -1.91
C GLN A 383 -32.94 -14.34 -2.28
N ARG A 384 -32.59 -13.51 -1.31
CA ARG A 384 -31.48 -12.57 -1.39
C ARG A 384 -30.31 -13.11 -0.60
N THR A 385 -29.15 -13.21 -1.22
CA THR A 385 -27.93 -13.61 -0.52
C THR A 385 -26.85 -12.52 -0.64
N ALA A 386 -26.01 -12.43 0.38
CA ALA A 386 -24.82 -11.58 0.38
C ALA A 386 -23.62 -12.43 0.79
N THR A 387 -22.74 -12.67 -0.14
CA THR A 387 -21.58 -13.56 0.02
C THR A 387 -20.29 -12.75 0.06
N PHE A 388 -19.49 -12.92 1.11
CA PHE A 388 -18.11 -12.48 1.16
C PHE A 388 -17.21 -13.66 0.78
N TYR A 389 -16.47 -13.51 -0.32
CA TYR A 389 -15.51 -14.49 -0.80
C TYR A 389 -14.10 -13.90 -0.77
N ASN A 390 -13.27 -14.41 0.13
CA ASN A 390 -11.85 -14.04 0.21
C ASN A 390 -10.99 -15.14 -0.40
N LEU A 391 -10.04 -14.76 -1.24
CA LEU A 391 -9.21 -15.70 -2.00
C LEU A 391 -7.73 -15.31 -1.99
N LEU A 392 -6.87 -16.34 -1.93
CA LEU A 392 -5.46 -16.23 -1.59
C LEU A 392 -4.48 -16.72 -2.69
N PRO A 393 -4.86 -17.02 -3.94
CA PRO A 393 -3.95 -17.66 -4.90
C PRO A 393 -2.75 -16.78 -5.25
N LEU A 394 -2.86 -15.45 -5.12
CA LEU A 394 -1.80 -14.51 -5.46
C LEU A 394 -0.88 -14.15 -4.28
N HIS A 395 -1.16 -14.65 -3.08
CA HIS A 395 -0.34 -14.35 -1.91
C HIS A 395 1.12 -14.79 -2.11
N ASP A 396 2.06 -13.97 -1.62
CA ASP A 396 3.47 -14.30 -1.67
C ASP A 396 3.79 -15.57 -0.85
N GLY A 397 4.82 -16.32 -1.28
CA GLY A 397 5.19 -17.57 -0.65
C GLY A 397 4.31 -18.78 -0.97
N ASN A 398 3.20 -18.61 -1.70
CA ASN A 398 2.43 -19.75 -2.19
C ASN A 398 3.27 -20.61 -3.15
N HIS A 399 3.17 -21.93 -3.01
CA HIS A 399 3.90 -22.90 -3.81
C HIS A 399 3.00 -24.07 -4.22
N TYR A 400 3.40 -24.79 -5.26
CA TYR A 400 2.66 -25.99 -5.67
C TYR A 400 2.88 -27.13 -4.67
N PRO A 401 1.87 -28.01 -4.44
CA PRO A 401 2.02 -29.14 -3.54
C PRO A 401 3.25 -30.00 -3.88
N GLY A 402 4.10 -30.21 -2.89
CA GLY A 402 5.35 -30.98 -3.07
C GLY A 402 6.53 -30.20 -3.70
N VAL A 403 6.33 -28.95 -4.08
CA VAL A 403 7.37 -28.06 -4.60
C VAL A 403 7.74 -27.04 -3.53
N ARG A 404 9.04 -26.87 -3.24
CA ARG A 404 9.51 -25.91 -2.20
C ARG A 404 9.59 -24.48 -2.71
N GLN A 405 9.82 -24.31 -4.00
CA GLN A 405 9.98 -22.99 -4.61
C GLN A 405 8.63 -22.27 -4.68
N THR A 406 8.62 -20.99 -4.33
CA THR A 406 7.47 -20.10 -4.52
C THR A 406 6.99 -20.15 -5.97
N ALA A 407 5.71 -20.36 -6.17
CA ALA A 407 5.10 -20.40 -7.50
C ALA A 407 5.11 -19.00 -8.14
N ASP A 408 5.42 -18.94 -9.42
CA ASP A 408 5.49 -17.70 -10.18
C ASP A 408 4.17 -16.92 -10.11
N TYR A 409 4.24 -15.65 -9.75
CA TYR A 409 3.06 -14.79 -9.58
C TYR A 409 2.27 -14.63 -10.89
N LYS A 410 2.96 -14.40 -12.02
CA LYS A 410 2.31 -14.18 -13.32
C LYS A 410 1.50 -15.40 -13.73
N ILE A 411 2.03 -16.61 -13.54
CA ILE A 411 1.33 -17.85 -13.86
C ILE A 411 0.07 -18.01 -13.01
N ARG A 412 0.17 -17.72 -11.69
CA ARG A 412 -0.97 -17.79 -10.77
C ARG A 412 -2.02 -16.72 -11.09
N ALA A 413 -1.60 -15.51 -11.42
CA ALA A 413 -2.48 -14.42 -11.79
C ALA A 413 -3.21 -14.69 -13.11
N GLN A 414 -2.50 -15.23 -14.12
CA GLN A 414 -3.13 -15.67 -15.38
C GLN A 414 -4.20 -16.73 -15.10
N LYS A 415 -3.87 -17.77 -14.30
CA LYS A 415 -4.82 -18.82 -13.92
C LYS A 415 -6.05 -18.24 -13.24
N LEU A 416 -5.89 -17.37 -12.23
CA LEU A 416 -7.02 -16.74 -11.55
C LEU A 416 -7.91 -15.95 -12.49
N PHE A 417 -7.31 -15.19 -13.42
CA PHE A 417 -8.07 -14.40 -14.39
C PHE A 417 -8.85 -15.28 -15.34
N ASP A 418 -8.24 -16.37 -15.84
CA ASP A 418 -8.91 -17.37 -16.69
C ASP A 418 -10.09 -18.04 -15.94
N GLU A 419 -9.93 -18.36 -14.66
CA GLU A 419 -10.97 -18.96 -13.82
C GLU A 419 -12.13 -18.00 -13.57
N LEU A 420 -11.85 -16.73 -13.26
CA LEU A 420 -12.89 -15.71 -13.10
C LEU A 420 -13.60 -15.39 -14.41
N ASP A 421 -12.90 -15.34 -15.54
CA ASP A 421 -13.48 -15.16 -16.87
C ASP A 421 -14.45 -16.30 -17.22
N ALA A 422 -14.04 -17.54 -16.97
CA ALA A 422 -14.88 -18.72 -17.16
C ALA A 422 -16.10 -18.71 -16.22
N PHE A 423 -15.92 -18.34 -14.97
CA PHE A 423 -17.00 -18.23 -13.99
C PHE A 423 -18.01 -17.12 -14.39
N PHE A 424 -17.55 -15.98 -14.86
CA PHE A 424 -18.44 -14.90 -15.32
C PHE A 424 -19.23 -15.33 -16.57
N THR A 425 -18.57 -16.03 -17.49
CA THR A 425 -19.28 -16.65 -18.63
C THR A 425 -20.35 -17.67 -18.18
N GLN A 426 -20.09 -18.43 -17.11
CA GLN A 426 -21.06 -19.37 -16.54
C GLN A 426 -22.23 -18.62 -15.89
N LEU A 427 -21.96 -17.51 -15.16
CA LEU A 427 -23.01 -16.68 -14.58
C LEU A 427 -23.91 -16.05 -15.65
N GLU A 428 -23.35 -15.55 -16.74
CA GLU A 428 -24.12 -15.01 -17.86
C GLU A 428 -25.10 -16.04 -18.42
N LYS A 429 -24.63 -17.28 -18.62
CA LYS A 429 -25.46 -18.39 -19.14
C LYS A 429 -26.52 -18.85 -18.14
N SER A 430 -26.31 -18.65 -16.85
CA SER A 430 -27.24 -19.11 -15.81
C SER A 430 -28.52 -18.30 -15.74
N GLY A 431 -28.51 -17.07 -16.23
CA GLY A 431 -29.63 -16.11 -16.12
C GLY A 431 -29.90 -15.66 -14.68
N ARG A 432 -29.02 -15.96 -13.73
CA ARG A 432 -29.16 -15.53 -12.32
C ARG A 432 -28.92 -14.04 -12.19
N LYS A 433 -29.68 -13.39 -11.34
CA LYS A 433 -29.51 -11.99 -10.99
C LYS A 433 -28.43 -11.86 -9.91
N VAL A 434 -27.24 -11.48 -10.29
CA VAL A 434 -26.10 -11.36 -9.40
C VAL A 434 -25.37 -10.03 -9.62
N MET A 435 -25.16 -9.27 -8.54
CA MET A 435 -24.19 -8.19 -8.51
C MET A 435 -22.87 -8.75 -8.02
N VAL A 436 -21.86 -8.79 -8.86
CA VAL A 436 -20.49 -9.12 -8.46
C VAL A 436 -19.71 -7.82 -8.20
N VAL A 437 -19.05 -7.75 -7.06
CA VAL A 437 -18.16 -6.66 -6.67
C VAL A 437 -16.78 -7.26 -6.45
N MET A 438 -15.85 -7.02 -7.35
CA MET A 438 -14.46 -7.42 -7.23
C MET A 438 -13.68 -6.29 -6.55
N VAL A 439 -13.12 -6.55 -5.37
CA VAL A 439 -12.34 -5.59 -4.59
C VAL A 439 -11.07 -6.26 -4.07
N PRO A 440 -9.91 -6.02 -4.69
CA PRO A 440 -8.65 -6.50 -4.12
C PRO A 440 -8.31 -5.84 -2.80
N GLU A 441 -7.59 -6.56 -1.94
CA GLU A 441 -7.15 -6.10 -0.62
C GLU A 441 -6.01 -5.09 -0.71
N HIS A 442 -4.99 -5.43 -1.47
CA HIS A 442 -3.75 -4.68 -1.68
C HIS A 442 -2.93 -5.35 -2.78
N GLY A 443 -1.84 -4.73 -3.22
CA GLY A 443 -0.90 -5.31 -4.19
C GLY A 443 0.11 -6.28 -3.58
N ALA A 444 0.78 -7.01 -4.47
CA ALA A 444 1.88 -7.92 -4.15
C ALA A 444 3.23 -7.21 -4.02
N ALA A 445 3.34 -5.95 -4.44
CA ALA A 445 4.59 -5.20 -4.52
C ALA A 445 5.68 -5.91 -5.37
N LEU A 446 5.29 -6.45 -6.52
CA LEU A 446 6.16 -7.29 -7.36
C LEU A 446 7.48 -6.61 -7.75
N GLN A 447 7.45 -5.33 -8.07
CA GLN A 447 8.63 -4.59 -8.52
C GLN A 447 9.43 -3.98 -7.38
N GLY A 448 8.82 -3.80 -6.21
CA GLY A 448 9.40 -2.97 -5.16
C GLY A 448 9.52 -1.49 -5.59
N ASP A 449 10.16 -0.69 -4.76
CA ASP A 449 10.46 0.73 -5.04
C ASP A 449 11.74 1.18 -4.30
N LYS A 450 12.01 2.49 -4.25
CA LYS A 450 13.21 3.02 -3.57
C LYS A 450 13.19 2.87 -2.04
N MET A 451 12.02 2.69 -1.43
CA MET A 451 11.87 2.54 0.02
C MET A 451 11.66 1.09 0.45
N GLN A 452 11.15 0.24 -0.45
CA GLN A 452 10.80 -1.14 -0.14
C GLN A 452 11.30 -2.08 -1.25
N VAL A 453 11.89 -3.18 -0.86
CA VAL A 453 12.25 -4.25 -1.81
C VAL A 453 11.01 -4.99 -2.30
N SER A 454 11.13 -5.68 -3.43
CA SER A 454 10.07 -6.53 -3.98
C SER A 454 9.49 -7.47 -2.92
N GLY A 455 8.16 -7.51 -2.82
CA GLY A 455 7.41 -8.31 -1.86
C GLY A 455 7.27 -7.68 -0.46
N LEU A 456 8.04 -6.63 -0.11
CA LEU A 456 7.89 -5.93 1.16
C LEU A 456 6.75 -4.90 1.07
N ARG A 457 5.89 -4.88 2.08
CA ARG A 457 4.65 -4.07 2.09
C ARG A 457 4.44 -3.28 3.37
N ASP A 458 5.51 -3.04 4.14
CA ASP A 458 5.41 -2.30 5.41
C ASP A 458 4.91 -0.87 5.23
N ILE A 459 5.24 -0.25 4.10
CA ILE A 459 4.75 1.07 3.73
C ILE A 459 3.62 0.91 2.70
N PRO A 460 2.39 1.34 3.02
CA PRO A 460 1.25 1.22 2.10
C PRO A 460 1.34 2.26 0.98
N SER A 461 2.31 2.07 0.08
CA SER A 461 2.58 2.96 -1.05
C SER A 461 1.46 2.92 -2.10
N PRO A 462 1.33 3.94 -2.96
CA PRO A 462 0.33 3.95 -4.02
C PRO A 462 0.40 2.74 -4.95
N SER A 463 1.59 2.19 -5.22
CA SER A 463 1.74 0.98 -6.04
C SER A 463 1.13 -0.27 -5.41
N ILE A 464 0.92 -0.26 -4.09
CA ILE A 464 0.33 -1.38 -3.34
C ILE A 464 -1.17 -1.14 -3.08
N THR A 465 -1.57 0.09 -2.78
CA THR A 465 -2.94 0.39 -2.34
C THR A 465 -3.87 0.84 -3.45
N HIS A 466 -3.34 1.15 -4.64
CA HIS A 466 -4.12 1.46 -5.83
C HIS A 466 -4.57 0.15 -6.52
N VAL A 467 -5.79 -0.30 -6.18
CA VAL A 467 -6.30 -1.61 -6.58
C VAL A 467 -7.40 -1.52 -7.64
N PRO A 468 -7.53 -2.53 -8.53
CA PRO A 468 -8.56 -2.59 -9.57
C PRO A 468 -9.90 -3.05 -8.97
N THR A 469 -10.73 -2.13 -8.55
CA THR A 469 -12.08 -2.43 -8.09
C THR A 469 -13.06 -2.36 -9.26
N ALA A 470 -13.91 -3.38 -9.43
CA ALA A 470 -14.81 -3.46 -10.56
C ALA A 470 -16.14 -4.12 -10.20
N ILE A 471 -17.18 -3.79 -10.95
CA ILE A 471 -18.55 -4.26 -10.70
C ILE A 471 -19.16 -4.81 -11.99
N LYS A 472 -19.88 -5.95 -11.84
CA LYS A 472 -20.64 -6.59 -12.91
C LYS A 472 -22.02 -6.98 -12.41
N PHE A 473 -23.01 -6.70 -13.25
CA PHE A 473 -24.39 -7.16 -13.05
C PHE A 473 -24.70 -8.28 -14.03
N PHE A 474 -25.04 -9.47 -13.52
CA PHE A 474 -25.46 -10.63 -14.32
C PHE A 474 -26.98 -10.80 -14.26
N GLY A 475 -27.60 -11.36 -15.31
CA GLY A 475 -29.04 -11.62 -15.35
C GLY A 475 -29.90 -10.37 -15.55
N MET A 476 -29.33 -9.29 -16.08
CA MET A 476 -30.07 -8.08 -16.44
C MET A 476 -30.87 -8.29 -17.71
N LYS A 477 -32.05 -7.66 -17.78
CA LYS A 477 -32.86 -7.59 -19.01
C LYS A 477 -32.17 -6.76 -20.08
N SER A 478 -31.53 -5.66 -19.69
CA SER A 478 -30.76 -4.75 -20.55
C SER A 478 -29.36 -4.55 -19.99
N PRO A 479 -28.41 -5.47 -20.28
CA PRO A 479 -27.04 -5.37 -19.80
C PRO A 479 -26.32 -4.18 -20.44
N HIS A 480 -25.31 -3.65 -19.72
CA HIS A 480 -24.41 -2.62 -20.25
C HIS A 480 -23.75 -3.11 -21.55
N GLN A 481 -23.65 -2.21 -22.51
CA GLN A 481 -23.02 -2.51 -23.80
C GLN A 481 -21.78 -1.63 -24.01
N GLY A 482 -20.71 -2.22 -24.51
CA GLY A 482 -19.48 -1.50 -24.82
C GLY A 482 -18.41 -1.61 -23.72
N ALA A 483 -17.51 -0.64 -23.69
CA ALA A 483 -16.44 -0.60 -22.69
C ALA A 483 -17.00 -0.30 -21.29
N PRO A 484 -16.36 -0.78 -20.21
CA PRO A 484 -16.76 -0.45 -18.85
C PRO A 484 -16.84 1.07 -18.61
N ILE A 485 -17.74 1.48 -17.73
CA ILE A 485 -17.82 2.87 -17.25
C ILE A 485 -16.67 3.10 -16.26
N ASP A 486 -15.76 3.99 -16.61
CA ASP A 486 -14.60 4.31 -15.78
C ASP A 486 -14.94 5.37 -14.73
N ILE A 487 -14.79 5.01 -13.45
CA ILE A 487 -14.84 5.96 -12.33
C ILE A 487 -13.40 6.45 -12.10
N THR A 488 -13.13 7.68 -12.55
CA THR A 488 -11.77 8.27 -12.53
C THR A 488 -11.48 9.11 -11.28
N GLN A 489 -12.48 9.40 -10.46
CA GLN A 489 -12.31 10.11 -9.20
C GLN A 489 -11.67 9.21 -8.12
N PRO A 490 -10.85 9.78 -7.23
CA PRO A 490 -10.34 9.06 -6.08
C PRO A 490 -11.46 8.47 -5.24
N SER A 491 -11.42 7.17 -5.01
CA SER A 491 -12.50 6.42 -4.37
C SER A 491 -11.94 5.43 -3.35
N SER A 492 -12.79 4.97 -2.43
CA SER A 492 -12.52 3.91 -1.48
C SER A 492 -13.82 3.14 -1.18
N PHE A 493 -13.81 2.30 -0.17
CA PHE A 493 -14.90 1.36 0.14
C PHE A 493 -16.30 1.99 0.27
N LEU A 494 -16.39 3.24 0.74
CA LEU A 494 -17.67 3.94 0.85
C LEU A 494 -18.39 4.07 -0.51
N ALA A 495 -17.63 4.23 -1.61
CA ALA A 495 -18.21 4.27 -2.95
C ALA A 495 -18.82 2.93 -3.37
N VAL A 496 -18.24 1.82 -2.95
CA VAL A 496 -18.79 0.47 -3.16
C VAL A 496 -20.10 0.31 -2.37
N SER A 497 -20.09 0.67 -1.09
CA SER A 497 -21.29 0.62 -0.25
C SER A 497 -22.43 1.48 -0.82
N GLU A 498 -22.11 2.65 -1.34
CA GLU A 498 -23.10 3.53 -1.97
C GLU A 498 -23.69 2.92 -3.24
N LEU A 499 -22.86 2.30 -4.10
CA LEU A 499 -23.37 1.58 -5.28
C LEU A 499 -24.27 0.41 -4.90
N VAL A 500 -23.89 -0.38 -3.90
CA VAL A 500 -24.75 -1.45 -3.37
C VAL A 500 -26.09 -0.87 -2.88
N ALA A 501 -26.06 0.23 -2.14
CA ALA A 501 -27.27 0.86 -1.63
C ALA A 501 -28.22 1.36 -2.74
N ARG A 502 -27.70 1.85 -3.87
CA ARG A 502 -28.47 2.33 -5.02
C ARG A 502 -29.23 1.23 -5.76
N VAL A 503 -28.80 -0.03 -5.65
CA VAL A 503 -29.39 -1.16 -6.39
C VAL A 503 -30.14 -2.16 -5.50
N LEU A 504 -30.33 -1.85 -4.22
CA LEU A 504 -30.93 -2.76 -3.22
C LEU A 504 -32.34 -3.23 -3.58
N ASP A 505 -33.10 -2.44 -4.31
CA ASP A 505 -34.45 -2.82 -4.77
C ASP A 505 -34.41 -3.87 -5.91
N GLY A 506 -33.25 -4.15 -6.47
CA GLY A 506 -33.04 -5.12 -7.55
C GLY A 506 -33.76 -4.77 -8.87
N LYS A 507 -34.35 -3.58 -8.98
CA LYS A 507 -35.08 -3.16 -10.19
C LYS A 507 -34.18 -3.09 -11.41
N ILE A 508 -32.90 -2.72 -11.23
CA ILE A 508 -31.90 -2.68 -12.29
C ILE A 508 -31.85 -3.95 -13.14
N PHE A 509 -32.14 -5.10 -12.56
CA PHE A 509 -32.14 -6.39 -13.29
C PHE A 509 -33.33 -6.56 -14.24
N ASN A 510 -34.41 -5.83 -14.06
CA ASN A 510 -35.64 -5.95 -14.83
C ASN A 510 -35.94 -4.70 -15.71
N GLU A 511 -35.14 -3.65 -15.59
CA GLU A 511 -35.34 -2.42 -16.37
C GLU A 511 -35.03 -2.65 -17.86
N ASP A 512 -35.88 -2.05 -18.73
CA ASP A 512 -35.65 -2.06 -20.18
C ASP A 512 -34.55 -1.06 -20.60
N ASN A 513 -34.30 -0.07 -19.74
CA ASN A 513 -33.32 0.99 -20.01
C ASN A 513 -32.72 1.50 -18.70
N VAL A 514 -31.51 1.06 -18.39
CA VAL A 514 -30.79 1.43 -17.17
C VAL A 514 -30.13 2.80 -17.34
N ASN A 515 -30.37 3.71 -16.42
CA ASN A 515 -29.69 5.00 -16.39
C ASN A 515 -28.33 4.86 -15.67
N TRP A 516 -27.31 4.45 -16.41
CA TRP A 516 -25.94 4.24 -15.91
C TRP A 516 -25.30 5.53 -15.36
N ASP A 517 -25.60 6.70 -15.96
CA ASP A 517 -25.09 7.98 -15.47
C ASP A 517 -25.66 8.30 -14.09
N GLN A 518 -26.96 8.07 -13.87
CA GLN A 518 -27.56 8.24 -12.56
C GLN A 518 -27.00 7.26 -11.53
N LEU A 519 -26.73 6.02 -11.92
CA LEU A 519 -26.17 5.00 -11.05
C LEU A 519 -24.76 5.38 -10.59
N THR A 520 -23.94 5.93 -11.47
CA THR A 520 -22.50 6.17 -11.22
C THR A 520 -22.16 7.61 -10.82
N SER A 521 -23.05 8.59 -11.09
CA SER A 521 -22.80 9.99 -10.75
C SER A 521 -22.83 10.23 -9.23
N GLY A 522 -22.01 11.18 -8.76
CA GLY A 522 -22.01 11.62 -7.36
C GLY A 522 -21.64 10.52 -6.35
N LEU A 523 -20.90 9.51 -6.77
CA LEU A 523 -20.34 8.52 -5.85
C LEU A 523 -19.37 9.20 -4.86
N PRO A 524 -19.32 8.73 -3.61
CA PRO A 524 -18.43 9.30 -2.60
C PRO A 524 -16.97 9.27 -3.05
N GLN A 525 -16.32 10.43 -3.10
CA GLN A 525 -14.90 10.54 -3.32
C GLN A 525 -14.15 10.42 -1.99
N THR A 526 -12.99 9.80 -1.97
CA THR A 526 -12.15 9.66 -0.78
C THR A 526 -10.70 9.96 -1.15
N ALA A 527 -10.07 10.89 -0.43
CA ALA A 527 -8.67 11.20 -0.65
C ALA A 527 -7.80 9.97 -0.38
N PRO A 528 -6.74 9.72 -1.19
CA PRO A 528 -5.86 8.58 -0.98
C PRO A 528 -5.03 8.75 0.31
N VAL A 529 -5.49 8.11 1.36
CA VAL A 529 -4.81 7.96 2.65
C VAL A 529 -4.68 6.48 2.92
N SER A 530 -3.47 6.01 3.18
CA SER A 530 -3.20 4.59 3.42
C SER A 530 -2.38 4.42 4.69
N GLU A 531 -2.74 3.47 5.54
CA GLU A 531 -2.09 3.24 6.82
C GLU A 531 -1.86 1.76 7.10
N ASN A 532 -0.66 1.47 7.60
CA ASN A 532 -0.33 0.28 8.37
C ASN A 532 -0.01 0.69 9.82
N ALA A 533 0.32 -0.25 10.68
CA ALA A 533 0.59 0.02 12.10
C ALA A 533 1.66 1.11 12.33
N ASN A 534 2.70 1.15 11.50
CA ASN A 534 3.87 2.01 11.66
C ASN A 534 4.09 3.00 10.51
N ALA A 535 3.24 3.01 9.49
CA ALA A 535 3.41 3.83 8.30
C ALA A 535 2.09 4.46 7.86
N VAL A 536 2.15 5.74 7.51
CA VAL A 536 1.04 6.48 6.88
C VAL A 536 1.54 7.06 5.58
N VAL A 537 0.80 6.86 4.50
CA VAL A 537 1.04 7.46 3.20
C VAL A 537 -0.17 8.28 2.80
N ILE A 538 0.06 9.53 2.39
CA ILE A 538 -1.00 10.42 1.91
C ILE A 538 -0.63 10.97 0.54
N GLN A 539 -1.63 11.25 -0.27
CA GLN A 539 -1.48 12.03 -1.48
C GLN A 539 -1.80 13.50 -1.16
N TYR A 540 -0.82 14.37 -1.26
CA TYR A 540 -0.98 15.81 -1.00
C TYR A 540 -0.40 16.63 -2.15
N GLN A 541 -1.19 17.53 -2.75
CA GLN A 541 -0.81 18.31 -3.92
C GLN A 541 -0.24 17.44 -5.07
N ASN A 542 -0.89 16.31 -5.36
CA ASN A 542 -0.50 15.31 -6.35
C ASN A 542 0.89 14.67 -6.13
N LYS A 543 1.39 14.70 -4.89
CA LYS A 543 2.64 14.03 -4.50
C LYS A 543 2.39 13.13 -3.30
N PRO A 544 2.97 11.93 -3.28
CA PRO A 544 2.90 11.07 -2.12
C PRO A 544 3.89 11.54 -1.03
N TYR A 545 3.41 11.54 0.20
CA TYR A 545 4.20 11.79 1.41
C TYR A 545 4.04 10.61 2.35
N VAL A 546 5.11 10.25 3.05
CA VAL A 546 5.11 9.17 4.02
C VAL A 546 5.57 9.66 5.39
N ARG A 547 4.95 9.13 6.43
CA ARG A 547 5.35 9.27 7.82
C ARG A 547 5.55 7.89 8.42
N LEU A 548 6.75 7.61 8.92
CA LEU A 548 7.12 6.34 9.52
C LEU A 548 7.26 6.49 11.04
N ASN A 549 6.72 5.53 11.80
CA ASN A 549 6.84 5.44 13.25
C ASN A 549 6.48 6.74 14.00
N GLY A 550 5.53 7.52 13.47
CA GLY A 550 5.12 8.80 14.05
C GLY A 550 6.16 9.94 13.94
N GLY A 551 7.23 9.76 13.17
CA GLY A 551 8.24 10.78 12.89
C GLY A 551 7.76 11.88 11.94
N ASP A 552 8.69 12.56 11.30
CA ASP A 552 8.40 13.62 10.33
C ASP A 552 7.89 13.08 9.00
N TRP A 553 7.11 13.90 8.31
CA TRP A 553 6.70 13.62 6.95
C TRP A 553 7.83 13.87 5.97
N VAL A 554 8.04 12.93 5.08
CA VAL A 554 9.00 13.04 3.97
C VAL A 554 8.29 12.76 2.64
N PRO A 555 8.72 13.40 1.53
CA PRO A 555 8.23 13.01 0.22
C PRO A 555 8.54 11.53 -0.06
N TYR A 556 7.55 10.79 -0.55
CA TYR A 556 7.79 9.40 -0.98
C TYR A 556 8.58 9.43 -2.30
N PRO A 557 9.77 8.84 -2.39
CA PRO A 557 10.57 8.84 -3.62
C PRO A 557 9.90 7.96 -4.69
N GLN A 558 9.59 8.57 -5.82
CA GLN A 558 9.05 7.89 -7.00
C GLN A 558 10.16 7.37 -7.92
#